data_fffce270fbab0ff345e7b7ac41431fa3
#
_entry.id   fffce270fbab0ff345e7b7ac41431fa3
#
_cell.length_a   1.000
_cell.length_b   1.000
_cell.length_c   1.000
_cell.angle_alpha   90.00
_cell.angle_beta   90.00
_cell.angle_gamma   90.00
#
_symmetry.space_group_name_H-M   'P 1'
#
loop_
_entity.id
_entity.type
_entity.pdbx_description
1 polymer ?
#
loop_
_entity_poly.entity_id
_entity_poly.type
_entity_poly.pdbx_seq_one_letter_code
_entity_poly.pdbx_strand_id
1 'polypeptide(L)'
;MTGIIQTDFVKFTCKTEYLSITMKLRTDPRYASIDWEGNDENLEIIYKTEELTPSCEDNKKIKVLLLFKNPHPDSVKNGLFLSESHSRSFWQRLFSVWYNQKLLPLLKSADWIQSVAAILLSGQYQSPFLYHFRCLYSFPTKQFADLKSLFSGAPTTYKQMIVERSVNGLNDYLEKNKISYVIVFFKEGMGIIGGGSLPPSCHVINSAKKAIDQYIQSGDDKTFWEAVPGFKKVSNKGVTFYLNMNTRTKNHQAHPQGHYFTHNLELILRDILKNKALKP
;
A
#
# COMPACT_ATOMS: atom_id res chain seq x y z
N MET A 1 -3.68 -19.31 -12.53
CA MET A 1 -4.33 -18.20 -11.79
C MET A 1 -3.22 -17.41 -11.12
N THR A 2 -3.09 -16.13 -11.44
CA THR A 2 -2.19 -15.23 -10.73
C THR A 2 -2.79 -14.98 -9.34
N GLY A 3 -2.22 -15.60 -8.32
CA GLY A 3 -2.62 -15.37 -6.93
C GLY A 3 -2.12 -14.04 -6.40
N ILE A 4 -2.57 -13.64 -5.21
CA ILE A 4 -2.06 -12.45 -4.51
C ILE A 4 -0.62 -12.68 -4.07
N ILE A 5 -0.26 -13.91 -3.73
CA ILE A 5 1.09 -14.25 -3.27
C ILE A 5 1.99 -14.53 -4.46
N GLN A 6 3.12 -13.86 -4.48
CA GLN A 6 4.14 -13.96 -5.51
C GLN A 6 5.49 -14.32 -4.89
N THR A 7 6.42 -14.72 -5.73
CA THR A 7 7.81 -14.94 -5.36
C THR A 7 8.65 -13.78 -5.89
N ASP A 8 9.47 -13.20 -5.04
CA ASP A 8 10.45 -12.18 -5.39
C ASP A 8 11.82 -12.56 -4.82
N PHE A 9 12.87 -11.84 -5.16
CA PHE A 9 14.23 -12.16 -4.75
C PHE A 9 15.08 -10.93 -4.45
N VAL A 10 16.11 -11.12 -3.63
CA VAL A 10 17.20 -10.17 -3.44
C VAL A 10 18.51 -10.86 -3.84
N LYS A 11 19.23 -10.27 -4.76
CA LYS A 11 20.56 -10.75 -5.20
C LYS A 11 21.67 -9.93 -4.56
N PHE A 12 22.68 -10.60 -4.06
CA PHE A 12 23.84 -9.98 -3.42
C PHE A 12 25.05 -10.05 -4.35
N THR A 13 25.83 -9.00 -4.36
CA THR A 13 27.09 -8.94 -5.09
C THR A 13 28.27 -9.43 -4.26
N CYS A 14 28.09 -9.56 -2.95
CA CYS A 14 29.10 -9.91 -1.98
C CYS A 14 28.62 -11.06 -1.07
N LYS A 15 29.42 -12.12 -0.96
CA LYS A 15 29.14 -13.28 -0.11
C LYS A 15 29.02 -12.90 1.38
N THR A 16 29.79 -11.92 1.83
CA THR A 16 29.74 -11.45 3.22
C THR A 16 28.40 -10.82 3.56
N GLU A 17 27.86 -9.98 2.67
CA GLU A 17 26.51 -9.39 2.85
C GLU A 17 25.44 -10.48 2.87
N TYR A 18 25.50 -11.42 1.90
CA TYR A 18 24.58 -12.54 1.83
C TYR A 18 24.56 -13.37 3.12
N LEU A 19 25.74 -13.78 3.62
CA LEU A 19 25.86 -14.56 4.86
C LEU A 19 25.36 -13.77 6.08
N SER A 20 25.63 -12.47 6.15
CA SER A 20 25.14 -11.62 7.23
C SER A 20 23.61 -11.59 7.28
N ILE A 21 22.95 -11.45 6.13
CA ILE A 21 21.50 -11.39 6.05
C ILE A 21 20.87 -12.76 6.31
N THR A 22 21.36 -13.83 5.70
CA THR A 22 20.83 -15.19 5.91
C THR A 22 21.01 -15.65 7.35
N MET A 23 22.11 -15.27 8.01
CA MET A 23 22.29 -15.54 9.44
C MET A 23 21.22 -14.83 10.28
N LYS A 24 20.97 -13.55 10.05
CA LYS A 24 19.91 -12.82 10.76
C LYS A 24 18.53 -13.45 10.52
N LEU A 25 18.20 -13.82 9.30
CA LEU A 25 16.93 -14.45 8.96
C LEU A 25 16.73 -15.78 9.69
N ARG A 26 17.83 -16.55 9.92
CA ARG A 26 17.79 -17.83 10.64
C ARG A 26 17.75 -17.69 12.16
N THR A 27 18.40 -16.67 12.71
CA THR A 27 18.66 -16.60 14.16
C THR A 27 17.85 -15.54 14.92
N ASP A 28 17.40 -14.48 14.23
CA ASP A 28 16.66 -13.39 14.87
C ASP A 28 15.15 -13.66 14.83
N PRO A 29 14.49 -13.80 16.01
CA PRO A 29 13.05 -14.10 16.09
C PRO A 29 12.14 -13.10 15.38
N ARG A 30 12.60 -11.87 15.12
CA ARG A 30 11.83 -10.88 14.38
C ARG A 30 11.51 -11.33 12.96
N TYR A 31 12.35 -12.18 12.37
CA TYR A 31 12.25 -12.63 10.99
C TYR A 31 11.75 -14.08 10.84
N ALA A 32 11.49 -14.78 11.95
CA ALA A 32 11.09 -16.20 11.95
C ALA A 32 9.79 -16.50 11.18
N SER A 33 8.93 -15.49 10.95
CA SER A 33 7.67 -15.66 10.22
C SER A 33 7.79 -15.39 8.70
N ILE A 34 8.97 -15.01 8.21
CA ILE A 34 9.22 -14.75 6.79
C ILE A 34 9.41 -16.10 6.07
N ASP A 35 8.65 -16.30 4.99
CA ASP A 35 8.81 -17.45 4.10
C ASP A 35 9.90 -17.11 3.06
N TRP A 36 11.06 -17.73 3.21
CA TRP A 36 12.22 -17.46 2.39
C TRP A 36 13.13 -18.69 2.21
N GLU A 37 13.88 -18.69 1.12
CA GLU A 37 14.92 -19.67 0.79
C GLU A 37 16.20 -18.95 0.37
N GLY A 38 17.36 -19.50 0.77
CA GLY A 38 18.68 -19.03 0.33
C GLY A 38 19.23 -19.87 -0.82
N ASN A 39 19.79 -19.20 -1.81
CA ASN A 39 20.56 -19.82 -2.88
C ASN A 39 22.03 -19.39 -2.78
N ASP A 40 22.86 -20.26 -2.23
CA ASP A 40 24.27 -19.97 -1.95
C ASP A 40 25.12 -19.84 -3.23
N GLU A 41 24.74 -20.53 -4.31
CA GLU A 41 25.45 -20.48 -5.60
C GLU A 41 25.26 -19.13 -6.28
N ASN A 42 24.05 -18.62 -6.27
CA ASN A 42 23.69 -17.35 -6.91
C ASN A 42 23.76 -16.15 -5.95
N LEU A 43 24.04 -16.38 -4.67
CA LEU A 43 23.96 -15.38 -3.60
C LEU A 43 22.62 -14.66 -3.60
N GLU A 44 21.52 -15.42 -3.60
CA GLU A 44 20.17 -14.92 -3.67
C GLU A 44 19.34 -15.36 -2.46
N ILE A 45 18.45 -14.48 -2.02
CA ILE A 45 17.38 -14.80 -1.08
C ILE A 45 16.07 -14.68 -1.86
N ILE A 46 15.35 -15.80 -1.97
CA ILE A 46 14.03 -15.90 -2.59
C ILE A 46 13.01 -15.86 -1.47
N TYR A 47 11.95 -15.06 -1.60
CA TYR A 47 10.94 -14.89 -0.57
C TYR A 47 9.54 -14.71 -1.14
N LYS A 48 8.53 -14.99 -0.31
CA LYS A 48 7.14 -14.72 -0.66
C LYS A 48 6.78 -13.27 -0.33
N THR A 49 6.03 -12.65 -1.24
CA THR A 49 5.51 -11.29 -1.13
C THR A 49 4.06 -11.24 -1.58
N GLU A 50 3.44 -10.08 -1.51
CA GLU A 50 2.05 -9.90 -1.94
C GLU A 50 1.92 -8.76 -2.96
N GLU A 51 1.19 -9.03 -4.05
CA GLU A 51 0.77 -8.06 -5.05
C GLU A 51 -0.59 -8.50 -5.59
N LEU A 52 -1.57 -7.59 -5.62
CA LEU A 52 -2.88 -7.88 -6.17
C LEU A 52 -3.10 -7.08 -7.46
N THR A 53 -3.14 -7.80 -8.56
CA THR A 53 -3.51 -7.29 -9.88
C THR A 53 -4.80 -7.98 -10.30
N PRO A 54 -5.92 -7.26 -10.44
CA PRO A 54 -7.17 -7.85 -10.90
C PRO A 54 -7.01 -8.51 -12.28
N SER A 55 -7.64 -9.66 -12.46
CA SER A 55 -7.61 -10.40 -13.75
C SER A 55 -8.59 -9.84 -14.78
N CYS A 56 -9.53 -9.01 -14.33
CA CYS A 56 -10.53 -8.40 -15.22
C CYS A 56 -9.99 -7.08 -15.78
N GLU A 57 -10.03 -6.94 -17.10
CA GLU A 57 -9.80 -5.67 -17.80
C GLU A 57 -11.13 -4.93 -18.03
N ASP A 58 -11.81 -4.55 -16.96
CA ASP A 58 -13.00 -3.70 -17.10
C ASP A 58 -12.59 -2.25 -17.37
N ASN A 59 -12.58 -1.89 -18.66
CA ASN A 59 -12.22 -0.54 -19.12
C ASN A 59 -13.19 0.56 -18.65
N LYS A 60 -14.36 0.18 -18.10
CA LYS A 60 -15.31 1.13 -17.53
C LYS A 60 -14.91 1.57 -16.14
N LYS A 61 -14.14 0.75 -15.42
CA LYS A 61 -13.65 1.07 -14.08
C LYS A 61 -12.38 1.91 -14.12
N ILE A 62 -12.21 2.75 -13.11
CA ILE A 62 -11.01 3.54 -12.91
C ILE A 62 -10.00 2.69 -12.15
N LYS A 63 -8.85 2.39 -12.75
CA LYS A 63 -7.77 1.67 -12.08
C LYS A 63 -7.11 2.55 -11.04
N VAL A 64 -7.08 2.08 -9.79
CA VAL A 64 -6.49 2.77 -8.64
C VAL A 64 -5.53 1.82 -7.93
N LEU A 65 -4.28 2.22 -7.77
CA LEU A 65 -3.31 1.50 -6.96
C LEU A 65 -3.38 1.96 -5.50
N LEU A 66 -3.61 1.03 -4.58
CA LEU A 66 -3.44 1.21 -3.15
C LEU A 66 -2.01 0.79 -2.80
N LEU A 67 -1.16 1.78 -2.47
CA LEU A 67 0.27 1.58 -2.26
C LEU A 67 0.61 1.59 -0.76
N PHE A 68 1.12 0.46 -0.28
CA PHE A 68 1.59 0.26 1.09
C PHE A 68 3.12 0.30 1.16
N LYS A 69 3.67 0.31 2.38
CA LYS A 69 5.11 0.44 2.59
C LYS A 69 5.84 -0.88 2.33
N ASN A 70 5.53 -1.90 3.11
CA ASN A 70 6.08 -3.26 2.98
C ASN A 70 5.05 -4.28 3.46
N PRO A 71 5.09 -5.53 2.97
CA PRO A 71 4.16 -6.58 3.37
C PRO A 71 4.39 -6.98 4.84
N HIS A 72 3.32 -7.42 5.50
CA HIS A 72 3.44 -8.09 6.79
C HIS A 72 3.55 -9.62 6.55
N PRO A 73 4.47 -10.34 7.21
CA PRO A 73 4.64 -11.79 6.97
C PRO A 73 3.36 -12.60 7.17
N ASP A 74 2.54 -12.25 8.18
CA ASP A 74 1.27 -12.94 8.41
C ASP A 74 0.24 -12.64 7.32
N SER A 75 0.25 -11.45 6.71
CA SER A 75 -0.61 -11.14 5.56
C SER A 75 -0.20 -11.96 4.34
N VAL A 76 1.10 -12.08 4.08
CA VAL A 76 1.64 -12.95 3.02
C VAL A 76 1.19 -14.38 3.26
N LYS A 77 1.35 -14.93 4.47
CA LYS A 77 0.91 -16.27 4.83
C LYS A 77 -0.60 -16.47 4.64
N ASN A 78 -1.40 -15.47 4.98
CA ASN A 78 -2.86 -15.53 4.85
C ASN A 78 -3.37 -15.34 3.42
N GLY A 79 -2.55 -14.83 2.51
CA GLY A 79 -2.91 -14.61 1.11
C GLY A 79 -3.75 -13.36 0.84
N LEU A 80 -3.75 -12.39 1.74
CA LEU A 80 -4.45 -11.12 1.56
C LEU A 80 -3.75 -10.00 2.32
N PHE A 81 -3.56 -8.85 1.66
CA PHE A 81 -3.06 -7.61 2.27
C PHE A 81 -3.77 -7.30 3.59
N LEU A 82 -3.00 -6.88 4.59
CA LEU A 82 -3.53 -6.42 5.87
C LEU A 82 -4.54 -7.43 6.49
N SER A 83 -4.24 -8.72 6.42
CA SER A 83 -5.06 -9.80 6.98
C SER A 83 -4.49 -10.42 8.26
N GLU A 84 -3.45 -9.82 8.84
CA GLU A 84 -2.96 -10.16 10.19
C GLU A 84 -4.08 -9.96 11.23
N SER A 85 -3.98 -10.61 12.38
CA SER A 85 -5.06 -10.86 13.35
C SER A 85 -5.93 -9.65 13.78
N HIS A 86 -5.49 -8.42 13.52
CA HIS A 86 -6.21 -7.20 13.93
C HIS A 86 -6.62 -6.29 12.76
N SER A 87 -6.44 -6.68 11.52
CA SER A 87 -6.53 -5.78 10.37
C SER A 87 -7.84 -5.86 9.58
N ARG A 88 -8.83 -6.63 10.03
CA ARG A 88 -10.20 -6.52 9.51
C ARG A 88 -10.67 -5.06 9.50
N SER A 89 -10.12 -4.22 10.39
CA SER A 89 -10.42 -2.80 10.49
C SER A 89 -10.04 -1.98 9.23
N PHE A 90 -8.96 -2.32 8.53
CA PHE A 90 -8.62 -1.68 7.27
C PHE A 90 -9.70 -1.95 6.22
N TRP A 91 -10.05 -3.22 6.06
CA TRP A 91 -11.06 -3.67 5.10
C TRP A 91 -12.44 -3.11 5.41
N GLN A 92 -12.82 -3.06 6.70
CA GLN A 92 -14.05 -2.41 7.15
C GLN A 92 -14.09 -0.94 6.71
N ARG A 93 -13.00 -0.19 6.89
CA ARG A 93 -12.92 1.21 6.50
C ARG A 93 -12.91 1.41 4.99
N LEU A 94 -12.15 0.59 4.25
CA LEU A 94 -12.14 0.63 2.78
C LEU A 94 -13.54 0.34 2.21
N PHE A 95 -14.25 -0.64 2.79
CA PHE A 95 -15.57 -1.03 2.33
C PHE A 95 -16.70 -0.16 2.91
N SER A 96 -16.45 0.62 3.95
CA SER A 96 -17.43 1.59 4.47
C SER A 96 -17.55 2.85 3.61
N VAL A 97 -16.56 3.16 2.79
CA VAL A 97 -16.67 4.24 1.80
C VAL A 97 -17.85 3.94 0.87
N TRP A 98 -18.67 4.95 0.62
CA TRP A 98 -19.94 4.82 -0.10
C TRP A 98 -19.86 4.00 -1.40
N TYR A 99 -18.82 4.18 -2.17
CA TYR A 99 -18.61 3.45 -3.44
C TYR A 99 -18.34 1.94 -3.28
N ASN A 100 -18.01 1.48 -2.09
CA ASN A 100 -17.56 0.11 -1.79
C ASN A 100 -18.49 -0.63 -0.84
N GLN A 101 -19.56 -0.01 -0.34
CA GLN A 101 -20.41 -0.56 0.74
C GLN A 101 -20.98 -1.95 0.45
N LYS A 102 -21.17 -2.30 -0.83
CA LYS A 102 -21.64 -3.64 -1.22
C LYS A 102 -20.63 -4.75 -0.94
N LEU A 103 -19.39 -4.40 -0.61
CA LEU A 103 -18.35 -5.36 -0.20
C LEU A 103 -18.32 -5.63 1.32
N LEU A 104 -18.98 -4.80 2.13
CA LEU A 104 -19.00 -4.96 3.59
C LEU A 104 -19.51 -6.34 4.07
N PRO A 105 -20.53 -6.95 3.47
CA PRO A 105 -21.02 -8.27 3.90
C PRO A 105 -19.96 -9.37 3.84
N LEU A 106 -18.99 -9.28 2.92
CA LEU A 106 -17.90 -10.25 2.81
C LEU A 106 -17.08 -10.38 4.11
N LEU A 107 -16.97 -9.29 4.88
CA LEU A 107 -16.20 -9.28 6.12
C LEU A 107 -16.88 -10.00 7.29
N LYS A 108 -18.15 -10.42 7.14
CA LYS A 108 -18.90 -11.15 8.17
C LYS A 108 -18.68 -12.67 8.09
N SER A 109 -18.24 -13.17 6.94
CA SER A 109 -17.98 -14.58 6.71
C SER A 109 -16.78 -15.09 7.52
N ALA A 110 -16.76 -16.37 7.85
CA ALA A 110 -15.63 -17.03 8.52
C ALA A 110 -14.40 -17.06 7.59
N ASP A 111 -14.62 -17.27 6.30
CA ASP A 111 -13.64 -17.30 5.22
C ASP A 111 -13.45 -15.94 4.53
N TRP A 112 -13.65 -14.84 5.26
CA TRP A 112 -13.64 -13.48 4.71
C TRP A 112 -12.35 -13.15 3.95
N ILE A 113 -11.20 -13.69 4.34
CA ILE A 113 -9.91 -13.47 3.68
C ILE A 113 -9.97 -13.98 2.23
N GLN A 114 -10.41 -15.23 2.06
CA GLN A 114 -10.53 -15.88 0.75
C GLN A 114 -11.59 -15.20 -0.10
N SER A 115 -12.73 -14.84 0.51
CA SER A 115 -13.83 -14.15 -0.16
C SER A 115 -13.41 -12.77 -0.66
N VAL A 116 -12.70 -11.98 0.14
CA VAL A 116 -12.18 -10.67 -0.26
C VAL A 116 -11.10 -10.82 -1.32
N ALA A 117 -10.16 -11.76 -1.14
CA ALA A 117 -9.12 -12.03 -2.13
C ALA A 117 -9.71 -12.40 -3.49
N ALA A 118 -10.67 -13.33 -3.52
CA ALA A 118 -11.30 -13.79 -4.75
C ALA A 118 -12.05 -12.66 -5.48
N ILE A 119 -12.85 -11.86 -4.77
CA ILE A 119 -13.62 -10.78 -5.38
C ILE A 119 -12.72 -9.66 -5.91
N LEU A 120 -11.64 -9.32 -5.22
CA LEU A 120 -10.69 -8.31 -5.66
C LEU A 120 -9.87 -8.80 -6.86
N LEU A 121 -9.42 -10.06 -6.86
CA LEU A 121 -8.73 -10.66 -8.00
C LEU A 121 -9.61 -10.74 -9.25
N SER A 122 -10.90 -11.09 -9.09
CA SER A 122 -11.82 -11.14 -10.21
C SER A 122 -12.11 -9.75 -10.80
N GLY A 123 -12.00 -8.68 -10.00
CA GLY A 123 -12.43 -7.32 -10.37
C GLY A 123 -13.95 -7.17 -10.57
N GLN A 124 -14.73 -8.24 -10.36
CA GLN A 124 -16.18 -8.29 -10.59
C GLN A 124 -16.96 -7.86 -9.33
N TYR A 125 -16.89 -6.59 -8.98
CA TYR A 125 -17.63 -6.00 -7.87
C TYR A 125 -18.21 -4.64 -8.24
N GLN A 126 -19.26 -4.24 -7.54
CA GLN A 126 -19.94 -2.97 -7.80
C GLN A 126 -19.18 -1.81 -7.14
N SER A 127 -18.25 -1.26 -7.89
CA SER A 127 -17.54 -0.01 -7.60
C SER A 127 -17.11 0.61 -8.92
N PRO A 128 -17.06 1.94 -9.06
CA PRO A 128 -16.49 2.59 -10.24
C PRO A 128 -14.96 2.42 -10.30
N PHE A 129 -14.35 1.86 -9.26
CA PHE A 129 -12.91 1.67 -9.14
C PHE A 129 -12.52 0.20 -9.30
N LEU A 130 -11.38 -0.03 -9.94
CA LEU A 130 -10.69 -1.31 -9.99
C LEU A 130 -9.43 -1.18 -9.15
N TYR A 131 -9.43 -1.82 -7.98
CA TYR A 131 -8.34 -1.69 -7.02
C TYR A 131 -7.20 -2.66 -7.29
N HIS A 132 -6.01 -2.11 -7.46
CA HIS A 132 -4.74 -2.81 -7.42
C HIS A 132 -4.10 -2.59 -6.04
N PHE A 133 -3.35 -3.57 -5.54
CA PHE A 133 -2.66 -3.45 -4.27
C PHE A 133 -1.20 -3.85 -4.43
N ARG A 134 -0.31 -3.03 -3.89
CA ARG A 134 1.13 -3.31 -3.92
C ARG A 134 1.82 -2.68 -2.70
N CYS A 135 2.90 -3.32 -2.25
CA CYS A 135 3.86 -2.69 -1.37
C CYS A 135 4.98 -2.03 -2.18
N LEU A 136 5.45 -0.86 -1.72
CA LEU A 136 6.62 -0.23 -2.37
C LEU A 136 7.85 -1.12 -2.22
N TYR A 137 8.12 -1.60 -1.01
CA TYR A 137 9.17 -2.56 -0.73
C TYR A 137 8.57 -3.96 -0.66
N SER A 138 9.03 -4.87 -1.51
CA SER A 138 8.43 -6.21 -1.60
C SER A 138 8.83 -7.13 -0.45
N PHE A 139 9.94 -6.86 0.25
CA PHE A 139 10.44 -7.74 1.31
C PHE A 139 9.57 -7.66 2.57
N PRO A 140 9.00 -8.80 3.06
CA PRO A 140 8.06 -8.79 4.17
C PRO A 140 8.76 -8.63 5.52
N THR A 141 8.28 -7.68 6.33
CA THR A 141 8.69 -7.53 7.73
C THR A 141 7.53 -6.99 8.58
N LYS A 142 7.51 -7.30 9.88
CA LYS A 142 6.46 -6.81 10.80
C LYS A 142 6.44 -5.29 10.88
N GLN A 143 7.61 -4.67 10.85
CA GLN A 143 7.78 -3.22 10.83
C GLN A 143 8.83 -2.82 9.81
N PHE A 144 8.70 -1.62 9.24
CA PHE A 144 9.71 -1.13 8.29
C PHE A 144 11.09 -0.90 8.94
N ALA A 145 11.13 -0.64 10.24
CA ALA A 145 12.39 -0.57 10.99
C ALA A 145 13.13 -1.92 10.98
N ASP A 146 12.39 -3.04 10.99
CA ASP A 146 12.97 -4.39 10.92
C ASP A 146 13.62 -4.62 9.56
N LEU A 147 13.03 -4.13 8.45
CA LEU A 147 13.63 -4.19 7.12
C LEU A 147 14.99 -3.47 7.09
N LYS A 148 15.05 -2.24 7.64
CA LYS A 148 16.32 -1.50 7.74
C LYS A 148 17.32 -2.21 8.63
N SER A 149 16.88 -2.77 9.77
CA SER A 149 17.72 -3.52 10.69
C SER A 149 18.27 -4.79 10.06
N LEU A 150 17.45 -5.52 9.28
CA LEU A 150 17.88 -6.69 8.55
C LEU A 150 19.06 -6.36 7.61
N PHE A 151 18.89 -5.36 6.77
CA PHE A 151 19.88 -4.95 5.76
C PHE A 151 20.97 -4.00 6.29
N SER A 152 21.09 -3.76 7.60
CA SER A 152 22.11 -2.86 8.14
C SER A 152 23.54 -3.32 7.86
N GLY A 153 23.76 -4.64 7.69
CA GLY A 153 25.04 -5.23 7.27
C GLY A 153 25.25 -5.34 5.75
N ALA A 154 24.29 -4.84 4.95
CA ALA A 154 24.31 -4.92 3.49
C ALA A 154 23.79 -3.61 2.86
N PRO A 155 24.45 -2.46 3.09
CA PRO A 155 23.94 -1.16 2.68
C PRO A 155 23.86 -0.99 1.16
N THR A 156 24.79 -1.59 0.40
CA THR A 156 24.77 -1.55 -1.07
C THR A 156 23.58 -2.32 -1.62
N THR A 157 23.37 -3.55 -1.14
CA THR A 157 22.22 -4.37 -1.50
C THR A 157 20.92 -3.69 -1.10
N TYR A 158 20.84 -3.09 0.09
CA TYR A 158 19.64 -2.33 0.52
C TYR A 158 19.32 -1.20 -0.47
N LYS A 159 20.30 -0.41 -0.85
CA LYS A 159 20.11 0.71 -1.78
C LYS A 159 19.63 0.21 -3.15
N GLN A 160 20.36 -0.72 -3.75
CA GLN A 160 20.11 -1.17 -5.12
C GLN A 160 18.88 -2.08 -5.23
N MET A 161 18.81 -3.13 -4.41
CA MET A 161 17.83 -4.19 -4.56
C MET A 161 16.51 -3.91 -3.80
N ILE A 162 16.57 -3.11 -2.72
CA ILE A 162 15.36 -2.80 -1.96
C ILE A 162 14.82 -1.42 -2.36
N VAL A 163 15.64 -0.38 -2.42
CA VAL A 163 15.14 0.99 -2.67
C VAL A 163 14.98 1.27 -4.16
N GLU A 164 16.07 1.22 -4.92
CA GLU A 164 16.06 1.62 -6.35
C GLU A 164 15.20 0.68 -7.19
N ARG A 165 15.37 -0.64 -7.01
CA ARG A 165 14.55 -1.63 -7.72
C ARG A 165 13.05 -1.49 -7.40
N SER A 166 12.69 -1.14 -6.15
CA SER A 166 11.30 -0.94 -5.76
C SER A 166 10.67 0.26 -6.45
N VAL A 167 11.40 1.37 -6.55
CA VAL A 167 10.91 2.58 -7.24
C VAL A 167 10.76 2.34 -8.75
N ASN A 168 11.76 1.69 -9.37
CA ASN A 168 11.70 1.34 -10.79
C ASN A 168 10.57 0.37 -11.06
N GLY A 169 10.46 -0.71 -10.28
CA GLY A 169 9.38 -1.69 -10.40
C GLY A 169 7.99 -1.13 -10.16
N LEU A 170 7.85 -0.06 -9.36
CA LEU A 170 6.58 0.66 -9.24
C LEU A 170 6.25 1.40 -10.53
N ASN A 171 7.21 2.10 -11.14
CA ASN A 171 6.98 2.81 -12.39
C ASN A 171 6.58 1.86 -13.52
N ASP A 172 7.28 0.73 -13.65
CA ASP A 172 6.98 -0.31 -14.63
C ASP A 172 5.56 -0.90 -14.40
N TYR A 173 5.19 -1.11 -13.14
CA TYR A 173 3.87 -1.60 -12.78
C TYR A 173 2.75 -0.62 -13.17
N LEU A 174 2.95 0.66 -12.89
CA LEU A 174 1.98 1.71 -13.22
C LEU A 174 1.76 1.81 -14.73
N GLU A 175 2.85 1.76 -15.50
CA GLU A 175 2.82 1.82 -16.96
C GLU A 175 2.17 0.58 -17.57
N LYS A 176 2.62 -0.63 -17.19
CA LYS A 176 2.07 -1.91 -17.65
C LYS A 176 0.57 -2.03 -17.43
N ASN A 177 0.09 -1.60 -16.25
CA ASN A 177 -1.32 -1.70 -15.88
C ASN A 177 -2.14 -0.46 -16.27
N LYS A 178 -1.53 0.56 -16.87
CA LYS A 178 -2.17 1.83 -17.25
C LYS A 178 -2.87 2.50 -16.06
N ILE A 179 -2.18 2.58 -14.92
CA ILE A 179 -2.70 3.17 -13.69
C ILE A 179 -2.34 4.65 -13.66
N SER A 180 -3.35 5.51 -13.53
CA SER A 180 -3.16 6.97 -13.44
C SER A 180 -3.36 7.53 -12.03
N TYR A 181 -3.84 6.73 -11.09
CA TYR A 181 -4.16 7.16 -9.73
C TYR A 181 -3.57 6.21 -8.70
N VAL A 182 -2.84 6.75 -7.74
CA VAL A 182 -2.19 6.00 -6.66
C VAL A 182 -2.59 6.60 -5.32
N ILE A 183 -3.10 5.79 -4.41
CA ILE A 183 -3.38 6.18 -3.02
C ILE A 183 -2.28 5.60 -2.13
N VAL A 184 -1.49 6.46 -1.53
CA VAL A 184 -0.32 6.12 -0.71
C VAL A 184 -0.71 6.12 0.76
N PHE A 185 -0.45 5.03 1.47
CA PHE A 185 -0.80 4.86 2.89
C PHE A 185 0.38 5.13 3.85
N PHE A 186 1.44 5.76 3.39
CA PHE A 186 2.58 6.15 4.21
C PHE A 186 3.20 7.45 3.69
N LYS A 187 3.42 8.41 4.58
CA LYS A 187 3.83 9.77 4.21
C LYS A 187 5.16 9.85 3.46
N GLU A 188 6.12 8.98 3.82
CA GLU A 188 7.44 8.95 3.18
C GLU A 188 7.35 8.56 1.70
N GLY A 189 6.32 7.79 1.31
CA GLY A 189 6.07 7.43 -0.08
C GLY A 189 5.85 8.63 -0.98
N MET A 190 5.17 9.66 -0.48
CA MET A 190 4.95 10.91 -1.25
C MET A 190 6.26 11.62 -1.59
N GLY A 191 7.28 11.53 -0.73
CA GLY A 191 8.61 12.08 -0.99
C GLY A 191 9.40 11.23 -2.00
N ILE A 192 9.40 9.91 -1.82
CA ILE A 192 10.15 8.96 -2.66
C ILE A 192 9.64 8.97 -4.10
N ILE A 193 8.34 8.85 -4.28
CA ILE A 193 7.69 8.72 -5.60
C ILE A 193 7.62 10.08 -6.31
N GLY A 194 7.61 11.13 -5.55
CA GLY A 194 7.44 12.49 -6.06
C GLY A 194 8.72 13.20 -6.48
N GLY A 195 9.81 12.49 -6.73
CA GLY A 195 11.06 13.09 -7.22
C GLY A 195 11.85 13.86 -6.14
N GLY A 196 11.86 13.37 -4.89
CA GLY A 196 12.67 13.93 -3.82
C GLY A 196 12.03 15.09 -3.03
N SER A 197 10.74 15.36 -3.23
CA SER A 197 10.04 16.32 -2.35
C SER A 197 9.90 15.76 -0.93
N LEU A 198 10.00 16.65 0.05
CA LEU A 198 9.82 16.26 1.45
C LEU A 198 8.41 15.67 1.69
N PRO A 199 8.30 14.65 2.53
CA PRO A 199 6.99 14.14 2.94
C PRO A 199 6.22 15.20 3.72
N PRO A 200 4.87 15.15 3.73
CA PRO A 200 4.06 16.08 4.52
C PRO A 200 4.48 16.09 5.99
N SER A 201 4.66 17.29 6.54
CA SER A 201 5.03 17.49 7.95
C SER A 201 3.88 17.09 8.89
N CYS A 202 4.18 16.96 10.19
CA CYS A 202 3.12 16.74 11.20
C CYS A 202 2.11 17.89 11.24
N HIS A 203 2.55 19.12 10.94
CA HIS A 203 1.66 20.28 10.83
C HIS A 203 0.63 20.09 9.72
N VAL A 204 1.06 19.63 8.53
CA VAL A 204 0.15 19.34 7.40
C VAL A 204 -0.84 18.24 7.76
N ILE A 205 -0.44 17.20 8.49
CA ILE A 205 -1.35 16.16 8.97
C ILE A 205 -2.42 16.73 9.93
N ASN A 206 -2.04 17.64 10.84
CA ASN A 206 -2.99 18.27 11.74
C ASN A 206 -3.93 19.25 11.00
N SER A 207 -3.44 19.95 9.99
CA SER A 207 -4.27 20.78 9.11
C SER A 207 -5.27 19.92 8.33
N ALA A 208 -4.86 18.74 7.86
CA ALA A 208 -5.75 17.79 7.19
C ALA A 208 -6.91 17.32 8.09
N LYS A 209 -6.65 17.06 9.38
CA LYS A 209 -7.72 16.70 10.33
C LYS A 209 -8.74 17.83 10.47
N LYS A 210 -8.27 19.06 10.68
CA LYS A 210 -9.17 20.23 10.76
C LYS A 210 -9.97 20.42 9.46
N ALA A 211 -9.34 20.27 8.32
CA ALA A 211 -10.02 20.39 7.03
C ALA A 211 -11.07 19.28 6.80
N ILE A 212 -10.83 18.05 7.28
CA ILE A 212 -11.83 16.99 7.26
C ILE A 212 -13.00 17.31 8.18
N ASP A 213 -12.75 17.83 9.38
CA ASP A 213 -13.82 18.23 10.30
C ASP A 213 -14.69 19.35 9.69
N GLN A 214 -14.08 20.31 8.98
CA GLN A 214 -14.79 21.34 8.22
C GLN A 214 -15.60 20.75 7.07
N TYR A 215 -15.00 19.83 6.30
CA TYR A 215 -15.69 19.12 5.23
C TYR A 215 -16.92 18.35 5.73
N ILE A 216 -16.82 17.65 6.86
CA ILE A 216 -17.94 16.92 7.46
C ILE A 216 -19.10 17.87 7.79
N GLN A 217 -18.81 19.11 8.22
CA GLN A 217 -19.81 20.11 8.56
C GLN A 217 -20.42 20.82 7.34
N SER A 218 -19.60 21.13 6.32
CA SER A 218 -20.00 21.96 5.18
C SER A 218 -20.35 21.20 3.91
N GLY A 219 -19.79 19.97 3.75
CA GLY A 219 -19.86 19.23 2.49
C GLY A 219 -18.94 19.76 1.38
N ASP A 220 -18.14 20.81 1.65
CA ASP A 220 -17.26 21.44 0.66
C ASP A 220 -15.87 20.78 0.63
N ASP A 221 -15.58 20.07 -0.46
CA ASP A 221 -14.30 19.37 -0.67
C ASP A 221 -13.19 20.29 -1.20
N LYS A 222 -13.51 21.45 -1.77
CA LYS A 222 -12.53 22.40 -2.30
C LYS A 222 -11.63 22.93 -1.18
N THR A 223 -12.23 23.33 -0.08
CA THR A 223 -11.52 23.82 1.11
C THR A 223 -10.52 22.80 1.65
N PHE A 224 -10.84 21.49 1.59
CA PHE A 224 -9.90 20.45 1.99
C PHE A 224 -8.62 20.46 1.14
N TRP A 225 -8.73 20.45 -0.20
CA TRP A 225 -7.57 20.39 -1.08
C TRP A 225 -6.69 21.65 -1.00
N GLU A 226 -7.30 22.80 -0.78
CA GLU A 226 -6.57 24.06 -0.57
C GLU A 226 -5.79 24.05 0.76
N ALA A 227 -6.34 23.46 1.81
CA ALA A 227 -5.70 23.36 3.14
C ALA A 227 -4.54 22.35 3.18
N VAL A 228 -4.50 21.37 2.28
CA VAL A 228 -3.53 20.25 2.32
C VAL A 228 -2.87 19.97 0.96
N PRO A 229 -2.20 20.95 0.34
CA PRO A 229 -1.65 20.80 -1.01
C PRO A 229 -0.64 19.64 -1.13
N GLY A 230 0.00 19.23 -0.01
CA GLY A 230 0.93 18.09 0.02
C GLY A 230 0.27 16.70 -0.02
N PHE A 231 -1.06 16.63 0.05
CA PHE A 231 -1.80 15.35 -0.02
C PHE A 231 -2.11 14.91 -1.44
N LYS A 232 -1.91 15.77 -2.42
CA LYS A 232 -2.08 15.46 -3.85
C LYS A 232 -0.86 15.91 -4.62
N LYS A 233 -0.33 15.04 -5.47
CA LYS A 233 0.82 15.34 -6.32
C LYS A 233 0.66 14.68 -7.69
N VAL A 234 0.98 15.41 -8.74
CA VAL A 234 1.00 14.87 -10.11
C VAL A 234 2.46 14.69 -10.53
N SER A 235 2.81 13.49 -10.98
CA SER A 235 4.14 13.20 -11.52
C SER A 235 4.31 13.74 -12.93
N ASN A 236 5.55 13.80 -13.40
CA ASN A 236 5.88 14.20 -14.78
C ASN A 236 5.27 13.25 -15.83
N LYS A 237 4.94 12.02 -15.46
CA LYS A 237 4.26 11.03 -16.30
C LYS A 237 2.72 11.11 -16.23
N GLY A 238 2.16 12.12 -15.60
CA GLY A 238 0.71 12.31 -15.49
C GLY A 238 0.00 11.41 -14.47
N VAL A 239 0.75 10.65 -13.66
CA VAL A 239 0.17 9.86 -12.57
C VAL A 239 -0.09 10.77 -11.37
N THR A 240 -1.30 10.70 -10.83
CA THR A 240 -1.70 11.46 -9.64
C THR A 240 -1.57 10.59 -8.38
N PHE A 241 -0.78 11.06 -7.44
CA PHE A 241 -0.57 10.44 -6.13
C PHE A 241 -1.36 11.19 -5.07
N TYR A 242 -2.05 10.45 -4.22
CA TYR A 242 -2.80 10.95 -3.08
C TYR A 242 -2.26 10.32 -1.79
N LEU A 243 -2.08 11.12 -0.75
CA LEU A 243 -1.79 10.58 0.57
C LEU A 243 -3.11 10.32 1.30
N ASN A 244 -3.33 9.08 1.73
CA ASN A 244 -4.37 8.77 2.70
C ASN A 244 -3.82 8.78 4.12
N MET A 245 -4.62 9.25 5.07
CA MET A 245 -4.25 9.28 6.47
C MET A 245 -4.13 7.87 7.03
N ASN A 246 -3.08 7.61 7.82
CA ASN A 246 -2.85 6.29 8.40
C ASN A 246 -3.90 5.95 9.47
N THR A 247 -4.25 4.67 9.57
CA THR A 247 -5.17 4.12 10.56
C THR A 247 -4.58 4.03 11.96
N ARG A 248 -3.25 4.08 12.09
CA ARG A 248 -2.56 3.84 13.38
C ARG A 248 -2.59 5.06 14.27
N THR A 249 -3.48 5.04 15.25
CA THR A 249 -3.30 5.78 16.50
C THR A 249 -3.25 4.82 17.66
N LYS A 250 -2.37 5.10 18.60
CA LYS A 250 -2.02 4.24 19.72
C LYS A 250 -3.17 3.91 20.71
N ASN A 251 -4.36 4.48 20.55
CA ASN A 251 -5.50 4.24 21.43
C ASN A 251 -6.65 3.60 20.69
N HIS A 252 -6.80 2.29 20.88
CA HIS A 252 -7.81 1.43 20.27
C HIS A 252 -9.24 1.60 20.84
N GLN A 253 -9.44 2.44 21.84
CA GLN A 253 -10.75 2.62 22.44
C GLN A 253 -11.44 3.87 21.91
N ALA A 254 -12.54 3.65 21.21
CA ALA A 254 -13.66 4.59 20.95
C ALA A 254 -13.30 5.98 20.36
N HIS A 255 -12.20 6.16 19.67
CA HIS A 255 -11.86 7.48 19.13
C HIS A 255 -12.24 7.67 17.66
N PRO A 256 -12.75 8.87 17.32
CA PRO A 256 -13.22 9.24 15.97
C PRO A 256 -12.15 9.26 14.88
N GLN A 257 -10.92 8.78 15.15
CA GLN A 257 -9.84 8.81 14.16
C GLN A 257 -10.00 7.82 13.01
N GLY A 258 -10.87 6.81 13.15
CA GLY A 258 -11.30 5.98 12.03
C GLY A 258 -12.03 6.78 10.96
N HIS A 259 -12.71 7.83 11.33
CA HIS A 259 -13.43 8.68 10.38
C HIS A 259 -12.46 9.51 9.52
N TYR A 260 -11.34 9.99 10.05
CA TYR A 260 -10.35 10.72 9.24
C TYR A 260 -9.81 9.87 8.09
N PHE A 261 -9.51 8.59 8.34
CA PHE A 261 -9.11 7.67 7.27
C PHE A 261 -10.21 7.54 6.21
N THR A 262 -11.43 7.25 6.64
CA THR A 262 -12.56 6.98 5.76
C THR A 262 -12.96 8.22 4.96
N HIS A 263 -13.09 9.38 5.62
CA HIS A 263 -13.44 10.62 4.94
C HIS A 263 -12.34 11.13 4.01
N ASN A 264 -11.06 10.99 4.40
CA ASN A 264 -9.97 11.34 3.50
C ASN A 264 -9.97 10.43 2.26
N LEU A 265 -10.17 9.12 2.44
CA LEU A 265 -10.29 8.18 1.33
C LEU A 265 -11.49 8.53 0.42
N GLU A 266 -12.63 8.90 1.00
CA GLU A 266 -13.80 9.33 0.25
C GLU A 266 -13.55 10.59 -0.57
N LEU A 267 -12.90 11.60 0.01
CA LEU A 267 -12.48 12.82 -0.68
C LEU A 267 -11.54 12.52 -1.86
N ILE A 268 -10.56 11.63 -1.65
CA ILE A 268 -9.66 11.19 -2.72
C ILE A 268 -10.44 10.53 -3.86
N LEU A 269 -11.33 9.59 -3.54
CA LEU A 269 -12.09 8.86 -4.57
C LEU A 269 -13.05 9.79 -5.32
N ARG A 270 -13.65 10.79 -4.66
CA ARG A 270 -14.45 11.85 -5.30
C ARG A 270 -13.62 12.70 -6.26
N ASP A 271 -12.42 13.11 -5.85
CA ASP A 271 -11.53 13.91 -6.71
C ASP A 271 -11.08 13.10 -7.95
N ILE A 272 -10.80 11.80 -7.79
CA ILE A 272 -10.50 10.91 -8.92
C ILE A 272 -11.67 10.84 -9.91
N LEU A 273 -12.90 10.70 -9.44
CA LEU A 273 -14.10 10.68 -10.30
C LEU A 273 -14.28 11.99 -11.05
N LYS A 274 -14.14 13.14 -10.38
CA LYS A 274 -14.22 14.46 -10.99
C LYS A 274 -13.16 14.62 -12.09
N ASN A 275 -11.91 14.24 -11.81
CA ASN A 275 -10.80 14.34 -12.77
C ASN A 275 -10.98 13.42 -13.99
N LYS A 276 -11.64 12.26 -13.84
CA LYS A 276 -11.95 11.39 -14.99
C LYS A 276 -13.06 11.97 -15.86
N ALA A 277 -14.08 12.55 -15.25
CA ALA A 277 -15.19 13.18 -15.99
C ALA A 277 -14.75 14.40 -16.82
N LEU A 278 -13.63 15.05 -16.44
CA LEU A 278 -13.08 16.22 -17.12
C LEU A 278 -12.06 15.85 -18.23
N LYS A 279 -11.66 14.57 -18.36
CA LYS A 279 -10.81 14.11 -19.47
C LYS A 279 -11.72 13.67 -20.62
N PRO A 280 -11.61 14.29 -21.81
CA PRO A 280 -12.39 13.92 -22.99
C PRO A 280 -12.08 12.51 -23.47
#